data_e5a24b81353a82d05f7a7572e573e2ea
#
_entry.id   e5a24b81353a82d05f7a7572e573e2ea
#
_cell.length_a   1.000
_cell.length_b   1.000
_cell.length_c   1.000
_cell.angle_alpha   90.00
_cell.angle_beta   90.00
_cell.angle_gamma   90.00
#
_symmetry.space_group_name_H-M   'P 1'
#
loop_
_entity.id
_entity.type
_entity.pdbx_description
1 polymer ?
#
loop_
_entity_poly.entity_id
_entity_poly.type
_entity_poly.pdbx_seq_one_letter_code
_entity_poly.pdbx_strand_id
1 'polypeptide(L)'
;MINIFKSENSPILLSILVYLSFFLGFIFNENSIGSGGYTGDLNWMWKNFDIFKNNSLWASINHPEFFGNRTPLLYVLHILFNPFITDIYSYRISVFCISFFAPIIFYIYLIEKFKGTDKKLLFLISSLILLSPFYRTSAFWGLEINYGIISMLLSLSILEYTFSVNRKKNLNFYFLLILLTFTSSICVYFDQKLLIIPLLILFKILKAEIQFKFKFYTILNYSIFSIPFLYLLFTWKGIVPPSTQLENPNTVTAFSRLDSLWFEHLGYATTIIAFYIFPIIFFRSKDLFDYIKNFFSKKINIITASLFLIYLYYLITFFNYQEFTVEEYSMGLGYIHKVSILLFQNLFYQEIFTFIAFFISWLIVIMFIENNFKNFLILIYFYILSLLLWPLMQEYFDPIIFLFAFTVFSGKLFINFKNCIYLFFYLSIFLICANFYYL
;
A
#
# COMPACT_ATOMS: atom_id res chain seq x y z
N MET A 1 33.79 3.06 10.68
CA MET A 1 32.35 3.18 10.34
C MET A 1 31.63 4.31 11.08
N ILE A 2 31.84 4.53 12.37
CA ILE A 2 31.09 5.53 13.19
C ILE A 2 31.22 6.97 12.70
N ASN A 3 32.33 7.36 12.06
CA ASN A 3 32.56 8.74 11.58
C ASN A 3 31.80 9.06 10.27
N ILE A 4 31.43 8.07 9.47
CA ILE A 4 30.67 8.27 8.22
C ILE A 4 29.24 8.74 8.53
N PHE A 5 28.64 8.26 9.63
CA PHE A 5 27.29 8.64 10.07
C PHE A 5 27.20 10.03 10.73
N LYS A 6 28.31 10.71 10.97
CA LYS A 6 28.33 12.08 11.52
C LYS A 6 28.48 13.16 10.46
N SER A 7 28.66 12.81 9.19
CA SER A 7 28.78 13.80 8.11
C SER A 7 27.41 14.36 7.73
N GLU A 8 27.34 15.64 7.38
CA GLU A 8 26.12 16.30 6.87
C GLU A 8 25.56 15.65 5.61
N ASN A 9 26.33 14.81 4.93
CA ASN A 9 25.95 14.12 3.70
C ASN A 9 25.52 12.67 3.91
N SER A 10 25.52 12.17 5.15
CA SER A 10 25.10 10.81 5.47
C SER A 10 23.72 10.43 4.93
N PRO A 11 22.67 11.30 4.96
CA PRO A 11 21.36 10.95 4.39
C PRO A 11 21.44 10.70 2.88
N ILE A 12 22.25 11.48 2.15
CA ILE A 12 22.43 11.30 0.70
C ILE A 12 23.15 9.98 0.42
N LEU A 13 24.20 9.66 1.19
CA LEU A 13 24.93 8.41 1.03
C LEU A 13 24.02 7.20 1.26
N LEU A 14 23.18 7.22 2.31
CA LEU A 14 22.22 6.17 2.57
C LEU A 14 21.20 6.04 1.44
N SER A 15 20.71 7.17 0.90
CA SER A 15 19.82 7.15 -0.26
C SER A 15 20.47 6.50 -1.48
N ILE A 16 21.73 6.84 -1.77
CA ILE A 16 22.52 6.24 -2.87
C ILE A 16 22.62 4.72 -2.65
N LEU A 17 22.87 4.24 -1.45
CA LEU A 17 22.93 2.82 -1.14
C LEU A 17 21.57 2.12 -1.40
N VAL A 18 20.47 2.79 -1.07
CA VAL A 18 19.11 2.28 -1.38
C VAL A 18 18.90 2.16 -2.89
N TYR A 19 19.22 3.19 -3.66
CA TYR A 19 19.12 3.15 -5.12
C TYR A 19 20.03 2.08 -5.75
N LEU A 20 21.25 1.95 -5.27
CA LEU A 20 22.19 0.90 -5.71
C LEU A 20 21.62 -0.50 -5.39
N SER A 21 21.11 -0.70 -4.19
CA SER A 21 20.45 -1.96 -3.80
C SER A 21 19.27 -2.29 -4.73
N PHE A 22 18.44 -1.30 -5.06
CA PHE A 22 17.31 -1.49 -5.97
C PHE A 22 17.76 -1.86 -7.38
N PHE A 23 18.79 -1.20 -7.90
CA PHE A 23 19.37 -1.51 -9.22
C PHE A 23 19.98 -2.92 -9.25
N LEU A 24 20.75 -3.29 -8.21
CA LEU A 24 21.36 -4.61 -8.11
C LEU A 24 20.29 -5.71 -7.98
N GLY A 25 19.21 -5.45 -7.22
CA GLY A 25 18.09 -6.39 -7.11
C GLY A 25 17.46 -6.72 -8.47
N PHE A 26 17.29 -5.74 -9.35
CA PHE A 26 16.82 -5.97 -10.71
C PHE A 26 17.80 -6.83 -11.52
N ILE A 27 19.10 -6.52 -11.48
CA ILE A 27 20.13 -7.27 -12.21
C ILE A 27 20.20 -8.73 -11.75
N PHE A 28 20.12 -8.97 -10.44
CA PHE A 28 20.20 -10.32 -9.87
C PHE A 28 18.86 -11.04 -9.82
N ASN A 29 17.79 -10.50 -10.43
CA ASN A 29 16.45 -11.08 -10.44
C ASN A 29 15.97 -11.39 -9.01
N GLU A 30 16.12 -10.41 -8.11
CA GLU A 30 15.68 -10.55 -6.72
C GLU A 30 14.22 -11.00 -6.62
N ASN A 31 13.97 -11.91 -5.68
CA ASN A 31 12.64 -12.38 -5.34
C ASN A 31 12.43 -12.24 -3.83
N SER A 32 11.85 -11.13 -3.42
CA SER A 32 11.67 -10.79 -2.01
C SER A 32 10.28 -11.08 -1.44
N ILE A 33 9.37 -11.65 -2.23
CA ILE A 33 8.00 -11.99 -1.78
C ILE A 33 7.61 -13.47 -2.03
N GLY A 34 8.54 -14.26 -2.57
CA GLY A 34 8.36 -15.70 -2.57
C GLY A 34 7.93 -16.38 -3.82
N SER A 35 7.96 -17.68 -3.68
CA SER A 35 7.84 -18.69 -4.71
C SER A 35 6.67 -18.49 -5.66
N GLY A 36 6.96 -18.23 -6.89
CA GLY A 36 5.98 -18.31 -7.97
C GLY A 36 5.22 -17.03 -8.27
N GLY A 37 5.06 -16.09 -7.33
CA GLY A 37 4.37 -14.83 -7.58
C GLY A 37 4.99 -14.07 -8.76
N TYR A 38 6.29 -14.05 -8.85
CA TYR A 38 6.99 -13.31 -9.91
C TYR A 38 6.96 -14.03 -11.29
N THR A 39 7.25 -15.32 -11.38
CA THR A 39 7.20 -16.05 -12.67
C THR A 39 5.77 -16.34 -13.08
N GLY A 40 4.93 -16.72 -12.14
CA GLY A 40 3.51 -16.97 -12.36
C GLY A 40 2.81 -15.73 -12.87
N ASP A 41 2.86 -14.64 -12.10
CA ASP A 41 2.19 -13.37 -12.42
C ASP A 41 2.73 -12.75 -13.73
N LEU A 42 4.06 -12.73 -13.94
CA LEU A 42 4.63 -12.22 -15.17
C LEU A 42 4.18 -13.04 -16.39
N ASN A 43 4.13 -14.38 -16.28
CA ASN A 43 3.68 -15.24 -17.38
C ASN A 43 2.19 -15.03 -17.68
N TRP A 44 1.35 -14.88 -16.66
CA TRP A 44 -0.05 -14.54 -16.82
C TRP A 44 -0.23 -13.19 -17.50
N MET A 45 0.50 -12.18 -17.06
CA MET A 45 0.46 -10.86 -17.66
C MET A 45 0.92 -10.88 -19.10
N TRP A 46 1.97 -11.65 -19.43
CA TRP A 46 2.47 -11.76 -20.81
C TRP A 46 1.45 -12.41 -21.75
N LYS A 47 0.75 -13.46 -21.30
CA LYS A 47 -0.38 -14.04 -22.05
C LYS A 47 -1.48 -13.00 -22.30
N ASN A 48 -1.82 -12.21 -21.30
CA ASN A 48 -2.79 -11.14 -21.46
C ASN A 48 -2.32 -10.08 -22.48
N PHE A 49 -1.03 -9.70 -22.48
CA PHE A 49 -0.49 -8.82 -23.52
C PHE A 49 -0.68 -9.39 -24.94
N ASP A 50 -0.48 -10.68 -25.12
CA ASP A 50 -0.71 -11.33 -26.42
C ASP A 50 -2.20 -11.28 -26.82
N ILE A 51 -3.12 -11.45 -25.87
CA ILE A 51 -4.56 -11.27 -26.13
C ILE A 51 -4.86 -9.85 -26.59
N PHE A 52 -4.35 -8.83 -25.89
CA PHE A 52 -4.61 -7.42 -26.20
C PHE A 52 -3.86 -6.92 -27.44
N LYS A 53 -2.75 -7.55 -27.85
CA LYS A 53 -2.04 -7.25 -29.11
C LYS A 53 -2.78 -7.79 -30.33
N ASN A 54 -3.41 -8.96 -30.19
CA ASN A 54 -3.97 -9.68 -31.33
C ASN A 54 -5.48 -9.45 -31.53
N ASN A 55 -6.14 -8.79 -30.60
CA ASN A 55 -7.58 -8.56 -30.63
C ASN A 55 -7.94 -7.09 -30.47
N SER A 56 -9.15 -6.68 -30.85
CA SER A 56 -9.68 -5.38 -30.50
C SER A 56 -9.87 -5.28 -28.97
N LEU A 57 -9.86 -4.05 -28.44
CA LEU A 57 -10.03 -3.80 -27.00
C LEU A 57 -11.25 -4.52 -26.42
N TRP A 58 -12.38 -4.45 -27.12
CA TRP A 58 -13.61 -5.12 -26.70
C TRP A 58 -13.50 -6.63 -26.67
N ALA A 59 -12.94 -7.23 -27.73
CA ALA A 59 -12.72 -8.67 -27.79
C ALA A 59 -11.74 -9.13 -26.71
N SER A 60 -10.71 -8.34 -26.43
CA SER A 60 -9.72 -8.65 -25.39
C SER A 60 -10.32 -8.65 -23.98
N ILE A 61 -11.12 -7.64 -23.64
CA ILE A 61 -11.80 -7.53 -22.33
C ILE A 61 -12.75 -8.71 -22.06
N ASN A 62 -13.36 -9.24 -23.13
CA ASN A 62 -14.27 -10.38 -23.05
C ASN A 62 -13.64 -11.72 -23.45
N HIS A 63 -12.32 -11.75 -23.65
CA HIS A 63 -11.64 -12.97 -24.08
C HIS A 63 -11.72 -14.05 -22.99
N PRO A 64 -12.08 -15.31 -23.32
CA PRO A 64 -12.27 -16.38 -22.35
C PRO A 64 -11.00 -16.73 -21.56
N GLU A 65 -9.82 -16.44 -22.11
CA GLU A 65 -8.52 -16.67 -21.45
C GLU A 65 -7.95 -15.40 -20.80
N PHE A 66 -8.67 -14.26 -20.84
CA PHE A 66 -8.21 -13.06 -20.16
C PHE A 66 -8.35 -13.26 -18.65
N PHE A 67 -7.23 -13.43 -17.97
CA PHE A 67 -7.14 -13.71 -16.54
C PHE A 67 -6.44 -12.57 -15.79
N GLY A 68 -7.00 -12.12 -14.69
CA GLY A 68 -6.41 -11.07 -13.86
C GLY A 68 -7.31 -10.61 -12.71
N ASN A 69 -6.67 -10.08 -11.70
CA ASN A 69 -7.35 -9.59 -10.50
C ASN A 69 -7.63 -8.07 -10.56
N ARG A 70 -7.32 -7.41 -11.69
CA ARG A 70 -7.40 -5.96 -11.84
C ARG A 70 -7.97 -5.57 -13.20
N THR A 71 -8.14 -4.26 -13.40
CA THR A 71 -8.66 -3.76 -14.68
C THR A 71 -7.63 -3.90 -15.80
N PRO A 72 -8.04 -3.90 -17.08
CA PRO A 72 -7.13 -4.05 -18.21
C PRO A 72 -6.27 -2.82 -18.53
N LEU A 73 -6.30 -1.77 -17.68
CA LEU A 73 -5.65 -0.49 -17.97
C LEU A 73 -4.15 -0.64 -18.25
N LEU A 74 -3.45 -1.52 -17.53
CA LEU A 74 -2.03 -1.76 -17.75
C LEU A 74 -1.73 -2.22 -19.18
N TYR A 75 -2.49 -3.22 -19.66
CA TYR A 75 -2.32 -3.78 -21.00
C TYR A 75 -2.59 -2.71 -22.06
N VAL A 76 -3.69 -1.96 -21.91
CA VAL A 76 -4.05 -0.87 -22.81
C VAL A 76 -2.95 0.19 -22.88
N LEU A 77 -2.44 0.64 -21.73
CA LEU A 77 -1.39 1.67 -21.68
C LEU A 77 -0.09 1.19 -22.34
N HIS A 78 0.34 -0.02 -22.05
CA HIS A 78 1.57 -0.54 -22.62
C HIS A 78 1.46 -0.76 -24.12
N ILE A 79 0.35 -1.29 -24.61
CA ILE A 79 0.15 -1.51 -26.05
C ILE A 79 0.09 -0.20 -26.82
N LEU A 80 -0.53 0.83 -26.24
CA LEU A 80 -0.67 2.12 -26.93
C LEU A 80 0.58 2.99 -26.84
N PHE A 81 1.31 2.96 -25.72
CA PHE A 81 2.33 3.96 -25.42
C PHE A 81 3.73 3.39 -25.14
N ASN A 82 3.90 2.08 -24.98
CA ASN A 82 5.19 1.49 -24.70
C ASN A 82 5.79 0.81 -25.96
N PRO A 83 6.74 1.45 -26.65
CA PRO A 83 7.36 0.86 -27.82
C PRO A 83 8.28 -0.34 -27.50
N PHE A 84 8.61 -0.54 -26.21
CA PHE A 84 9.52 -1.61 -25.75
C PHE A 84 8.77 -2.91 -25.37
N ILE A 85 7.49 -3.04 -25.66
CA ILE A 85 6.71 -4.26 -25.42
C ILE A 85 6.92 -5.30 -26.53
N THR A 86 8.17 -5.54 -26.93
CA THR A 86 8.56 -6.49 -27.95
C THR A 86 8.75 -7.90 -27.39
N ASP A 87 9.29 -7.97 -26.20
CA ASP A 87 9.58 -9.21 -25.46
C ASP A 87 9.48 -8.96 -23.93
N ILE A 88 9.43 -10.03 -23.15
CA ILE A 88 9.28 -9.99 -21.70
C ILE A 88 10.39 -9.16 -21.01
N TYR A 89 11.63 -9.28 -21.48
CA TYR A 89 12.75 -8.60 -20.85
C TYR A 89 12.71 -7.09 -21.08
N SER A 90 12.45 -6.65 -22.30
CA SER A 90 12.27 -5.24 -22.65
C SER A 90 11.10 -4.62 -21.92
N TYR A 91 10.00 -5.37 -21.76
CA TYR A 91 8.87 -4.96 -20.93
C TYR A 91 9.29 -4.76 -19.48
N ARG A 92 9.99 -5.72 -18.87
CA ARG A 92 10.49 -5.61 -17.47
C ARG A 92 11.37 -4.38 -17.27
N ILE A 93 12.30 -4.11 -18.20
CA ILE A 93 13.15 -2.92 -18.16
C ILE A 93 12.29 -1.64 -18.16
N SER A 94 11.27 -1.58 -19.01
CA SER A 94 10.40 -0.38 -19.07
C SER A 94 9.66 -0.13 -17.76
N VAL A 95 9.12 -1.17 -17.12
CA VAL A 95 8.45 -1.05 -15.80
C VAL A 95 9.44 -0.69 -14.70
N PHE A 96 10.64 -1.29 -14.72
CA PHE A 96 11.71 -0.94 -13.80
C PHE A 96 12.07 0.54 -13.88
N CYS A 97 12.26 1.07 -15.11
CA CYS A 97 12.54 2.49 -15.32
C CYS A 97 11.41 3.40 -14.82
N ILE A 98 10.15 3.04 -15.11
CA ILE A 98 8.98 3.80 -14.64
C ILE A 98 8.88 3.81 -13.11
N SER A 99 9.30 2.73 -12.46
CA SER A 99 9.24 2.62 -11.00
C SER A 99 10.10 3.67 -10.26
N PHE A 100 11.11 4.25 -10.89
CA PHE A 100 11.86 5.37 -10.30
C PHE A 100 11.04 6.66 -10.12
N PHE A 101 9.90 6.81 -10.79
CA PHE A 101 9.06 7.98 -10.60
C PHE A 101 8.41 8.04 -9.21
N ALA A 102 8.13 6.90 -8.56
CA ALA A 102 7.50 6.92 -7.24
C ALA A 102 8.36 7.64 -6.17
N PRO A 103 9.63 7.30 -5.93
CA PRO A 103 10.45 8.03 -4.95
C PRO A 103 10.64 9.50 -5.33
N ILE A 104 10.70 9.85 -6.63
CA ILE A 104 10.84 11.24 -7.09
C ILE A 104 9.57 12.05 -6.75
N ILE A 105 8.39 11.53 -7.09
CA ILE A 105 7.10 12.21 -6.81
C ILE A 105 6.89 12.28 -5.29
N PHE A 106 7.24 11.23 -4.56
CA PHE A 106 7.15 11.24 -3.10
C PHE A 106 8.07 12.28 -2.48
N TYR A 107 9.29 12.46 -2.99
CA TYR A 107 10.19 13.52 -2.56
C TYR A 107 9.60 14.92 -2.78
N ILE A 108 9.03 15.18 -3.96
CA ILE A 108 8.36 16.45 -4.28
C ILE A 108 7.21 16.71 -3.30
N TYR A 109 6.39 15.69 -3.01
CA TYR A 109 5.32 15.78 -2.04
C TYR A 109 5.84 16.13 -0.63
N LEU A 110 6.91 15.45 -0.19
CA LEU A 110 7.48 15.67 1.15
C LEU A 110 8.05 17.10 1.31
N ILE A 111 8.68 17.66 0.29
CA ILE A 111 9.17 19.04 0.31
C ILE A 111 8.02 20.03 0.52
N GLU A 112 6.90 19.85 -0.16
CA GLU A 112 5.73 20.72 -0.02
C GLU A 112 5.08 20.58 1.35
N LYS A 113 4.98 19.36 1.86
CA LYS A 113 4.32 19.08 3.14
C LYS A 113 5.17 19.48 4.35
N PHE A 114 6.47 19.19 4.32
CA PHE A 114 7.38 19.41 5.46
C PHE A 114 8.32 20.60 5.23
N LYS A 115 7.74 21.77 4.95
CA LYS A 115 8.49 23.02 4.75
C LYS A 115 9.38 23.32 5.96
N GLY A 116 10.66 23.62 5.69
CA GLY A 116 11.65 23.91 6.74
C GLY A 116 12.39 22.66 7.27
N THR A 117 12.04 21.46 6.85
CA THR A 117 12.83 20.25 7.13
C THR A 117 13.99 20.13 6.16
N ASP A 118 15.13 19.58 6.62
CA ASP A 118 16.30 19.32 5.76
C ASP A 118 15.91 18.42 4.57
N LYS A 119 16.14 18.95 3.37
CA LYS A 119 15.82 18.27 2.10
C LYS A 119 16.56 16.93 1.94
N LYS A 120 17.78 16.80 2.51
CA LYS A 120 18.54 15.55 2.49
C LYS A 120 17.81 14.43 3.26
N LEU A 121 17.19 14.77 4.40
CA LEU A 121 16.38 13.81 5.17
C LEU A 121 15.11 13.42 4.42
N LEU A 122 14.44 14.38 3.77
CA LEU A 122 13.27 14.10 2.95
C LEU A 122 13.61 13.22 1.74
N PHE A 123 14.80 13.43 1.14
CA PHE A 123 15.30 12.57 0.06
C PHE A 123 15.56 11.14 0.56
N LEU A 124 16.14 10.99 1.76
CA LEU A 124 16.30 9.67 2.37
C LEU A 124 14.94 9.00 2.59
N ILE A 125 13.97 9.68 3.23
CA ILE A 125 12.63 9.11 3.46
C ILE A 125 11.98 8.68 2.15
N SER A 126 12.08 9.49 1.10
CA SER A 126 11.48 9.15 -0.19
C SER A 126 12.13 7.93 -0.85
N SER A 127 13.43 7.76 -0.70
CA SER A 127 14.14 6.60 -1.25
C SER A 127 13.76 5.29 -0.55
N LEU A 128 13.30 5.34 0.72
CA LEU A 128 12.97 4.14 1.49
C LEU A 128 11.81 3.31 0.90
N ILE A 129 10.99 3.87 0.01
CA ILE A 129 10.00 3.07 -0.74
C ILE A 129 10.66 1.94 -1.54
N LEU A 130 11.91 2.18 -2.00
CA LEU A 130 12.69 1.19 -2.74
C LEU A 130 13.23 0.05 -1.86
N LEU A 131 13.04 0.10 -0.53
CA LEU A 131 13.33 -1.01 0.38
C LEU A 131 12.09 -1.89 0.65
N SER A 132 10.91 -1.50 0.15
CA SER A 132 9.72 -2.33 0.24
C SER A 132 9.89 -3.59 -0.62
N PRO A 133 9.83 -4.81 -0.04
CA PRO A 133 9.95 -6.05 -0.80
C PRO A 133 8.93 -6.13 -1.93
N PHE A 134 7.69 -5.72 -1.65
CA PHE A 134 6.62 -5.81 -2.62
C PHE A 134 6.74 -4.78 -3.73
N TYR A 135 7.15 -3.54 -3.41
CA TYR A 135 7.44 -2.53 -4.43
C TYR A 135 8.56 -2.97 -5.37
N ARG A 136 9.63 -3.59 -4.83
CA ARG A 136 10.75 -4.14 -5.60
C ARG A 136 10.30 -5.25 -6.53
N THR A 137 9.58 -6.23 -5.99
CA THR A 137 9.06 -7.34 -6.80
C THR A 137 8.17 -6.82 -7.93
N SER A 138 7.27 -5.89 -7.65
CA SER A 138 6.42 -5.27 -8.65
C SER A 138 7.24 -4.55 -9.75
N ALA A 139 8.32 -3.86 -9.37
CA ALA A 139 9.20 -3.17 -10.29
C ALA A 139 10.04 -4.14 -11.16
N PHE A 140 10.52 -5.22 -10.56
CA PHE A 140 11.45 -6.16 -11.22
C PHE A 140 10.73 -7.15 -12.14
N TRP A 141 9.48 -7.48 -11.80
CA TRP A 141 8.69 -8.48 -12.51
C TRP A 141 7.52 -7.88 -13.30
N GLY A 142 7.46 -6.56 -13.38
CA GLY A 142 6.55 -5.88 -14.31
C GLY A 142 5.09 -5.82 -13.86
N LEU A 143 4.81 -5.81 -12.54
CA LEU A 143 3.43 -5.80 -12.04
C LEU A 143 2.84 -4.37 -12.04
N GLU A 144 1.51 -4.28 -12.08
CA GLU A 144 0.75 -3.03 -12.20
C GLU A 144 0.72 -2.15 -10.95
N ILE A 145 1.04 -2.68 -9.77
CA ILE A 145 0.92 -1.96 -8.49
C ILE A 145 1.75 -0.67 -8.47
N ASN A 146 2.94 -0.68 -9.05
CA ASN A 146 3.79 0.50 -9.10
C ASN A 146 3.14 1.67 -9.82
N TYR A 147 2.35 1.42 -10.87
CA TYR A 147 1.57 2.44 -11.56
C TYR A 147 0.48 3.04 -10.67
N GLY A 148 -0.19 2.18 -9.89
CA GLY A 148 -1.16 2.61 -8.88
C GLY A 148 -0.53 3.52 -7.83
N ILE A 149 0.65 3.13 -7.29
CA ILE A 149 1.40 3.92 -6.32
C ILE A 149 1.89 5.25 -6.89
N ILE A 150 2.41 5.26 -8.12
CA ILE A 150 2.83 6.48 -8.82
C ILE A 150 1.64 7.43 -8.98
N SER A 151 0.49 6.92 -9.47
CA SER A 151 -0.73 7.71 -9.66
C SER A 151 -1.29 8.23 -8.34
N MET A 152 -1.24 7.43 -7.27
CA MET A 152 -1.59 7.84 -5.91
C MET A 152 -0.71 8.99 -5.41
N LEU A 153 0.59 8.84 -5.49
CA LEU A 153 1.54 9.88 -5.05
C LEU A 153 1.40 11.16 -5.86
N LEU A 154 1.18 11.03 -7.17
CA LEU A 154 0.93 12.17 -8.05
C LEU A 154 -0.36 12.89 -7.65
N SER A 155 -1.45 12.17 -7.41
CA SER A 155 -2.71 12.77 -6.98
C SER A 155 -2.59 13.48 -5.63
N LEU A 156 -1.88 12.91 -4.67
CA LEU A 156 -1.62 13.53 -3.37
C LEU A 156 -0.72 14.78 -3.51
N SER A 157 0.25 14.77 -4.43
CA SER A 157 1.11 15.92 -4.72
C SER A 157 0.30 17.06 -5.36
N ILE A 158 -0.56 16.75 -6.33
CA ILE A 158 -1.46 17.73 -6.94
C ILE A 158 -2.43 18.30 -5.91
N LEU A 159 -2.97 17.45 -5.03
CA LEU A 159 -3.85 17.88 -3.94
C LEU A 159 -3.17 18.90 -3.02
N GLU A 160 -1.94 18.61 -2.57
CA GLU A 160 -1.18 19.49 -1.68
C GLU A 160 -0.87 20.81 -2.38
N TYR A 161 -0.40 20.77 -3.63
CA TYR A 161 -0.15 21.94 -4.46
C TYR A 161 -1.42 22.80 -4.64
N THR A 162 -2.55 22.17 -4.98
CA THR A 162 -3.83 22.85 -5.21
C THR A 162 -4.28 23.65 -3.99
N PHE A 163 -4.09 23.12 -2.79
CA PHE A 163 -4.48 23.80 -1.57
C PHE A 163 -3.42 24.76 -1.02
N SER A 164 -2.13 24.60 -1.38
CA SER A 164 -1.06 25.50 -0.95
C SER A 164 -1.01 26.81 -1.75
N VAL A 165 -1.24 26.75 -3.08
CA VAL A 165 -0.97 27.88 -3.99
C VAL A 165 -2.23 28.70 -4.33
N ASN A 166 -3.43 28.14 -4.35
CA ASN A 166 -4.50 28.72 -5.13
C ASN A 166 -5.82 29.03 -4.43
N ARG A 167 -5.83 30.01 -3.57
CA ARG A 167 -7.10 30.72 -3.31
C ARG A 167 -7.44 31.80 -4.36
N LYS A 168 -6.59 32.07 -5.38
CA LYS A 168 -6.67 33.35 -6.14
C LYS A 168 -6.80 33.32 -7.66
N LYS A 169 -6.73 32.19 -8.40
CA LYS A 169 -6.84 32.22 -9.88
C LYS A 169 -7.71 31.11 -10.46
N ASN A 170 -8.84 31.48 -11.04
CA ASN A 170 -9.93 30.57 -11.42
C ASN A 170 -9.62 29.54 -12.53
N LEU A 171 -8.90 29.87 -13.59
CA LEU A 171 -8.74 28.98 -14.74
C LEU A 171 -7.83 27.78 -14.42
N ASN A 172 -6.71 28.04 -13.77
CA ASN A 172 -5.77 26.99 -13.38
C ASN A 172 -6.38 26.02 -12.34
N PHE A 173 -7.37 26.47 -11.56
CA PHE A 173 -7.99 25.64 -10.53
C PHE A 173 -8.89 24.54 -11.13
N TYR A 174 -9.65 24.81 -12.19
CA TYR A 174 -10.42 23.76 -12.90
C TYR A 174 -9.52 22.68 -13.49
N PHE A 175 -8.44 23.09 -14.15
CA PHE A 175 -7.47 22.14 -14.71
C PHE A 175 -6.85 21.26 -13.63
N LEU A 176 -6.45 21.86 -12.50
CA LEU A 176 -5.92 21.10 -11.36
C LEU A 176 -6.94 20.13 -10.78
N LEU A 177 -8.23 20.49 -10.70
CA LEU A 177 -9.28 19.58 -10.25
C LEU A 177 -9.48 18.41 -11.22
N ILE A 178 -9.46 18.66 -12.53
CA ILE A 178 -9.56 17.59 -13.54
C ILE A 178 -8.35 16.65 -13.40
N LEU A 179 -7.14 17.20 -13.35
CA LEU A 179 -5.93 16.41 -13.22
C LEU A 179 -5.91 15.60 -11.92
N LEU A 180 -6.34 16.21 -10.82
CA LEU A 180 -6.44 15.56 -9.52
C LEU A 180 -7.45 14.40 -9.52
N THR A 181 -8.65 14.62 -10.04
CA THR A 181 -9.70 13.60 -10.11
C THR A 181 -9.32 12.49 -11.09
N PHE A 182 -8.69 12.82 -12.21
CA PHE A 182 -8.19 11.86 -13.17
C PHE A 182 -7.10 10.96 -12.57
N THR A 183 -6.03 11.54 -12.01
CA THR A 183 -4.92 10.75 -11.44
C THR A 183 -5.36 9.90 -10.26
N SER A 184 -6.25 10.40 -9.40
CA SER A 184 -6.78 9.62 -8.28
C SER A 184 -7.77 8.54 -8.71
N SER A 185 -8.50 8.71 -9.82
CA SER A 185 -9.32 7.64 -10.38
C SER A 185 -8.45 6.54 -11.01
N ILE A 186 -7.41 6.94 -11.77
CA ILE A 186 -6.50 5.99 -12.42
C ILE A 186 -5.82 5.07 -11.40
N CYS A 187 -5.47 5.53 -10.20
CA CYS A 187 -4.83 4.67 -9.23
C CYS A 187 -5.71 3.46 -8.86
N VAL A 188 -7.03 3.61 -8.86
CA VAL A 188 -8.00 2.53 -8.60
C VAL A 188 -8.05 1.52 -9.74
N TYR A 189 -7.85 1.98 -10.98
CA TYR A 189 -7.80 1.08 -12.14
C TYR A 189 -6.58 0.16 -12.12
N PHE A 190 -5.46 0.62 -11.58
CA PHE A 190 -4.28 -0.23 -11.38
C PHE A 190 -4.40 -1.12 -10.14
N ASP A 191 -5.02 -0.59 -9.07
CA ASP A 191 -5.18 -1.34 -7.83
C ASP A 191 -6.42 -0.86 -7.08
N GLN A 192 -7.46 -1.69 -7.03
CA GLN A 192 -8.73 -1.37 -6.38
C GLN A 192 -8.59 -1.04 -4.88
N LYS A 193 -7.53 -1.54 -4.23
CA LYS A 193 -7.21 -1.20 -2.83
C LYS A 193 -6.96 0.30 -2.63
N LEU A 194 -6.63 1.02 -3.69
CA LEU A 194 -6.40 2.47 -3.66
C LEU A 194 -7.69 3.30 -3.75
N LEU A 195 -8.88 2.69 -3.74
CA LEU A 195 -10.18 3.39 -3.74
C LEU A 195 -10.29 4.41 -2.60
N ILE A 196 -9.61 4.20 -1.49
CA ILE A 196 -9.55 5.17 -0.40
C ILE A 196 -9.02 6.54 -0.85
N ILE A 197 -8.15 6.61 -1.88
CA ILE A 197 -7.53 7.87 -2.34
C ILE A 197 -8.55 8.82 -2.93
N PRO A 198 -9.34 8.46 -3.97
CA PRO A 198 -10.37 9.34 -4.49
C PRO A 198 -11.42 9.70 -3.42
N LEU A 199 -11.76 8.78 -2.50
CA LEU A 199 -12.68 9.06 -1.39
C LEU A 199 -12.13 10.12 -0.45
N LEU A 200 -10.86 10.03 -0.04
CA LEU A 200 -10.21 11.02 0.83
C LEU A 200 -10.08 12.39 0.14
N ILE A 201 -9.75 12.40 -1.16
CA ILE A 201 -9.65 13.63 -1.95
C ILE A 201 -11.02 14.29 -2.07
N LEU A 202 -12.05 13.51 -2.43
CA LEU A 202 -13.43 14.01 -2.51
C LEU A 202 -13.87 14.60 -1.17
N PHE A 203 -13.65 13.87 -0.07
CA PHE A 203 -13.98 14.36 1.28
C PHE A 203 -13.24 15.66 1.63
N LYS A 204 -11.93 15.77 1.30
CA LYS A 204 -11.15 17.00 1.54
C LYS A 204 -11.71 18.17 0.72
N ILE A 205 -12.09 17.95 -0.55
CA ILE A 205 -12.65 18.98 -1.42
C ILE A 205 -14.05 19.42 -0.95
N LEU A 206 -14.91 18.47 -0.56
CA LEU A 206 -16.26 18.78 -0.08
C LEU A 206 -16.23 19.59 1.23
N LYS A 207 -15.26 19.32 2.10
CA LYS A 207 -15.06 20.09 3.35
C LYS A 207 -14.34 21.42 3.15
N ALA A 208 -13.65 21.63 2.04
CA ALA A 208 -12.91 22.86 1.80
C ALA A 208 -13.86 24.05 1.61
N GLU A 209 -13.41 25.24 2.06
CA GLU A 209 -14.09 26.52 1.85
C GLU A 209 -13.83 27.05 0.43
N ILE A 210 -14.37 26.33 -0.57
CA ILE A 210 -14.32 26.69 -1.97
C ILE A 210 -15.72 26.85 -2.54
N GLN A 211 -15.85 27.53 -3.68
CA GLN A 211 -17.15 27.75 -4.31
C GLN A 211 -17.84 26.42 -4.65
N PHE A 212 -19.17 26.37 -4.46
CA PHE A 212 -19.98 25.16 -4.67
C PHE A 212 -19.79 24.56 -6.08
N LYS A 213 -19.62 25.40 -7.10
CA LYS A 213 -19.35 24.94 -8.48
C LYS A 213 -18.14 24.00 -8.57
N PHE A 214 -17.07 24.24 -7.83
CA PHE A 214 -15.88 23.37 -7.83
C PHE A 214 -16.15 22.03 -7.18
N LYS A 215 -16.95 21.99 -6.11
CA LYS A 215 -17.40 20.76 -5.48
C LYS A 215 -18.23 19.92 -6.44
N PHE A 216 -19.18 20.58 -7.14
CA PHE A 216 -20.01 19.95 -8.16
C PHE A 216 -19.17 19.38 -9.32
N TYR A 217 -18.22 20.16 -9.86
CA TYR A 217 -17.32 19.67 -10.91
C TYR A 217 -16.47 18.49 -10.46
N THR A 218 -16.04 18.46 -9.20
CA THR A 218 -15.29 17.31 -8.67
C THR A 218 -16.14 16.04 -8.67
N ILE A 219 -17.40 16.14 -8.23
CA ILE A 219 -18.32 15.00 -8.26
C ILE A 219 -18.57 14.55 -9.69
N LEU A 220 -18.83 15.50 -10.61
CA LEU A 220 -19.05 15.21 -12.02
C LEU A 220 -17.85 14.51 -12.66
N ASN A 221 -16.62 14.98 -12.40
CA ASN A 221 -15.41 14.36 -12.90
C ASN A 221 -15.26 12.92 -12.39
N TYR A 222 -15.46 12.68 -11.09
CA TYR A 222 -15.41 11.32 -10.55
C TYR A 222 -16.49 10.43 -11.18
N SER A 223 -17.71 10.93 -11.40
CA SER A 223 -18.76 10.19 -12.09
C SER A 223 -18.34 9.81 -13.51
N ILE A 224 -17.75 10.74 -14.27
CA ILE A 224 -17.25 10.48 -15.63
C ILE A 224 -16.11 9.46 -15.60
N PHE A 225 -15.10 9.63 -14.72
CA PHE A 225 -13.95 8.74 -14.66
C PHE A 225 -14.27 7.36 -14.06
N SER A 226 -15.41 7.20 -13.41
CA SER A 226 -15.88 5.88 -12.96
C SER A 226 -16.63 5.07 -14.04
N ILE A 227 -17.07 5.71 -15.14
CA ILE A 227 -17.84 5.04 -16.20
C ILE A 227 -17.14 3.79 -16.75
N PRO A 228 -15.83 3.80 -17.10
CA PRO A 228 -15.17 2.60 -17.61
C PRO A 228 -15.15 1.45 -16.58
N PHE A 229 -14.98 1.76 -15.31
CA PHE A 229 -15.01 0.76 -14.25
C PHE A 229 -16.41 0.16 -14.08
N LEU A 230 -17.44 1.00 -14.05
CA LEU A 230 -18.84 0.55 -14.00
C LEU A 230 -19.17 -0.33 -15.20
N TYR A 231 -18.69 0.05 -16.39
CA TYR A 231 -18.85 -0.74 -17.59
C TYR A 231 -18.22 -2.15 -17.45
N LEU A 232 -17.01 -2.26 -16.90
CA LEU A 232 -16.38 -3.53 -16.62
C LEU A 232 -17.17 -4.37 -15.62
N LEU A 233 -17.69 -3.76 -14.54
CA LEU A 233 -18.53 -4.42 -13.55
C LEU A 233 -19.78 -5.04 -14.20
N PHE A 234 -20.46 -4.30 -15.09
CA PHE A 234 -21.64 -4.80 -15.81
C PHE A 234 -21.29 -5.93 -16.78
N THR A 235 -20.15 -5.78 -17.50
CA THR A 235 -19.72 -6.74 -18.51
C THR A 235 -19.28 -8.05 -17.88
N TRP A 236 -18.48 -7.98 -16.83
CA TRP A 236 -17.93 -9.14 -16.14
C TRP A 236 -18.92 -9.74 -15.11
N LYS A 237 -19.97 -9.02 -14.76
CA LYS A 237 -20.87 -9.36 -13.65
C LYS A 237 -20.13 -9.55 -12.31
N GLY A 238 -19.01 -8.84 -12.13
CA GLY A 238 -18.10 -8.92 -11.00
C GLY A 238 -16.98 -7.91 -11.12
N ILE A 239 -16.07 -7.92 -10.17
CA ILE A 239 -14.93 -6.98 -10.13
C ILE A 239 -13.70 -7.47 -10.91
N VAL A 240 -13.75 -8.70 -11.43
CA VAL A 240 -12.68 -9.35 -12.20
C VAL A 240 -13.25 -10.09 -13.40
N PRO A 241 -12.40 -10.45 -14.40
CA PRO A 241 -12.82 -11.19 -15.59
C PRO A 241 -13.50 -12.53 -15.27
N PRO A 242 -14.43 -13.01 -16.11
CA PRO A 242 -15.15 -14.27 -15.90
C PRO A 242 -14.23 -15.50 -15.76
N SER A 243 -13.13 -15.56 -16.50
CA SER A 243 -12.12 -16.62 -16.39
C SER A 243 -11.53 -16.72 -14.98
N THR A 244 -11.18 -15.57 -14.39
CA THR A 244 -10.66 -15.51 -13.02
C THR A 244 -11.74 -15.91 -12.00
N GLN A 245 -13.00 -15.60 -12.25
CA GLN A 245 -14.12 -16.03 -11.39
C GLN A 245 -14.31 -17.54 -11.40
N LEU A 246 -14.09 -18.19 -12.55
CA LEU A 246 -14.26 -19.64 -12.71
C LEU A 246 -13.09 -20.42 -12.06
N GLU A 247 -11.86 -19.97 -12.25
CA GLU A 247 -10.67 -20.64 -11.67
C GLU A 247 -10.55 -20.46 -10.16
N ASN A 248 -10.99 -19.33 -9.64
CA ASN A 248 -10.91 -19.01 -8.22
C ASN A 248 -12.25 -18.52 -7.65
N PRO A 249 -13.29 -19.37 -7.57
CA PRO A 249 -14.60 -18.96 -7.10
C PRO A 249 -14.56 -18.41 -5.68
N ASN A 250 -13.59 -18.82 -4.87
CA ASN A 250 -13.40 -18.34 -3.50
C ASN A 250 -12.68 -16.99 -3.38
N THR A 251 -12.00 -16.51 -4.43
CA THR A 251 -11.16 -15.30 -4.29
C THR A 251 -11.82 -14.02 -4.79
N VAL A 252 -12.94 -14.05 -5.51
CA VAL A 252 -13.02 -13.05 -6.54
C VAL A 252 -14.27 -12.23 -6.69
N THR A 253 -15.35 -12.60 -6.10
CA THR A 253 -16.54 -11.75 -6.19
C THR A 253 -16.80 -11.08 -4.85
N ALA A 254 -16.59 -9.78 -4.75
CA ALA A 254 -16.97 -9.00 -3.57
C ALA A 254 -18.43 -9.25 -3.16
N PHE A 255 -19.28 -9.62 -4.11
CA PHE A 255 -20.69 -9.94 -3.86
C PHE A 255 -20.92 -11.36 -3.34
N SER A 256 -20.13 -12.35 -3.73
CA SER A 256 -20.23 -13.73 -3.21
C SER A 256 -19.58 -13.91 -1.83
N ARG A 257 -18.84 -12.94 -1.35
CA ARG A 257 -18.09 -12.99 -0.08
C ARG A 257 -18.68 -12.18 1.05
N LEU A 258 -19.74 -11.43 0.83
CA LEU A 258 -20.47 -10.81 1.93
C LEU A 258 -21.02 -11.86 2.92
N ASP A 259 -21.13 -13.10 2.48
CA ASP A 259 -21.56 -14.23 3.33
C ASP A 259 -20.42 -14.86 4.15
N SER A 260 -19.14 -14.50 3.88
CA SER A 260 -17.98 -15.04 4.61
C SER A 260 -16.99 -13.92 4.94
N LEU A 261 -17.25 -13.25 6.07
CA LEU A 261 -16.32 -12.26 6.63
C LEU A 261 -15.30 -12.97 7.50
N TRP A 262 -14.02 -12.71 7.23
CA TRP A 262 -12.89 -13.29 7.96
C TRP A 262 -12.50 -12.40 9.16
N PHE A 263 -13.18 -12.57 10.28
CA PHE A 263 -12.93 -11.75 11.49
C PHE A 263 -11.54 -11.98 12.07
N GLU A 264 -10.95 -13.15 11.87
CA GLU A 264 -9.58 -13.52 12.25
C GLU A 264 -8.55 -12.63 11.57
N HIS A 265 -8.84 -12.18 10.35
CA HIS A 265 -7.97 -11.28 9.61
C HIS A 265 -7.76 -9.92 10.28
N LEU A 266 -8.66 -9.48 11.17
CA LEU A 266 -8.49 -8.21 11.90
C LEU A 266 -7.22 -8.22 12.76
N GLY A 267 -6.93 -9.33 13.45
CA GLY A 267 -5.71 -9.48 14.23
C GLY A 267 -4.46 -9.44 13.35
N TYR A 268 -4.44 -10.24 12.28
CA TYR A 268 -3.32 -10.27 11.34
C TYR A 268 -3.13 -8.95 10.63
N ALA A 269 -4.19 -8.30 10.13
CA ALA A 269 -4.11 -6.97 9.53
C ALA A 269 -3.54 -5.95 10.52
N THR A 270 -3.94 -6.03 11.80
CA THR A 270 -3.39 -5.17 12.84
C THR A 270 -1.88 -5.37 13.00
N THR A 271 -1.39 -6.61 12.95
CA THR A 271 0.06 -6.86 13.02
C THR A 271 0.81 -6.29 11.82
N ILE A 272 0.25 -6.45 10.63
CA ILE A 272 0.85 -5.91 9.41
C ILE A 272 0.87 -4.38 9.45
N ILE A 273 -0.23 -3.74 9.82
CA ILE A 273 -0.31 -2.28 9.94
C ILE A 273 0.67 -1.79 11.00
N ALA A 274 0.68 -2.43 12.18
CA ALA A 274 1.59 -2.09 13.28
C ALA A 274 3.07 -2.22 12.87
N PHE A 275 3.40 -3.21 12.07
CA PHE A 275 4.74 -3.41 11.54
C PHE A 275 5.27 -2.18 10.80
N TYR A 276 4.48 -1.58 9.90
CA TYR A 276 4.89 -0.37 9.18
C TYR A 276 4.80 0.91 10.02
N ILE A 277 3.88 0.95 10.99
CA ILE A 277 3.67 2.11 11.87
C ILE A 277 4.71 2.18 12.98
N PHE A 278 5.18 1.04 13.50
CA PHE A 278 6.07 0.99 14.66
C PHE A 278 7.29 1.93 14.53
N PRO A 279 8.08 1.90 13.45
CA PRO A 279 9.21 2.81 13.33
C PRO A 279 8.78 4.28 13.18
N ILE A 280 7.55 4.55 12.75
CA ILE A 280 7.03 5.92 12.58
C ILE A 280 6.62 6.55 13.93
N ILE A 281 6.35 5.74 14.95
CA ILE A 281 6.06 6.25 16.29
C ILE A 281 7.21 7.11 16.82
N PHE A 282 8.47 6.75 16.49
CA PHE A 282 9.63 7.55 16.87
C PHE A 282 9.62 8.98 16.29
N PHE A 283 8.86 9.20 15.22
CA PHE A 283 8.67 10.52 14.63
C PHE A 283 7.55 11.33 15.30
N ARG A 284 6.73 10.73 16.20
CA ARG A 284 5.58 11.39 16.82
C ARG A 284 5.98 12.33 17.97
N SER A 285 7.10 12.05 18.65
CA SER A 285 7.57 12.86 19.75
C SER A 285 9.09 13.03 19.73
N LYS A 286 9.57 14.10 20.36
CA LYS A 286 11.00 14.28 20.64
C LYS A 286 11.45 13.36 21.78
N ASP A 287 10.54 13.07 22.73
CA ASP A 287 10.75 12.12 23.81
C ASP A 287 9.71 11.00 23.73
N LEU A 288 10.18 9.80 23.39
CA LEU A 288 9.33 8.62 23.21
C LEU A 288 8.76 8.16 24.56
N PHE A 289 9.54 8.25 25.65
CA PHE A 289 9.10 7.78 26.95
C PHE A 289 7.93 8.61 27.48
N ASP A 290 8.02 9.93 27.38
CA ASP A 290 6.92 10.82 27.75
C ASP A 290 5.69 10.59 26.88
N TYR A 291 5.89 10.30 25.59
CA TYR A 291 4.79 9.99 24.68
C TYR A 291 4.05 8.73 25.10
N ILE A 292 4.76 7.65 25.40
CA ILE A 292 4.20 6.37 25.88
C ILE A 292 3.49 6.58 27.22
N LYS A 293 4.13 7.25 28.19
CA LYS A 293 3.55 7.53 29.50
C LYS A 293 2.23 8.32 29.38
N ASN A 294 2.21 9.37 28.54
CA ASN A 294 1.02 10.17 28.28
C ASN A 294 -0.07 9.37 27.56
N PHE A 295 0.30 8.40 26.71
CA PHE A 295 -0.66 7.51 26.07
C PHE A 295 -1.40 6.67 27.11
N PHE A 296 -0.69 5.96 27.98
CA PHE A 296 -1.30 5.09 28.99
C PHE A 296 -2.07 5.85 30.08
N SER A 297 -1.84 7.14 30.26
CA SER A 297 -2.60 7.96 31.23
C SER A 297 -4.00 8.36 30.73
N LYS A 298 -4.32 8.20 29.44
CA LYS A 298 -5.60 8.60 28.87
C LYS A 298 -6.67 7.54 29.04
N LYS A 299 -7.82 7.87 29.64
CA LYS A 299 -8.96 6.97 29.85
C LYS A 299 -9.45 6.31 28.55
N ILE A 300 -9.47 7.05 27.44
CA ILE A 300 -9.95 6.55 26.15
C ILE A 300 -9.07 5.41 25.61
N ASN A 301 -7.77 5.46 25.90
CA ASN A 301 -6.83 4.41 25.48
C ASN A 301 -7.06 3.12 26.30
N ILE A 302 -7.45 3.25 27.56
CA ILE A 302 -7.84 2.11 28.40
C ILE A 302 -9.10 1.46 27.87
N ILE A 303 -10.11 2.27 27.48
CA ILE A 303 -11.35 1.75 26.87
C ILE A 303 -11.04 1.00 25.56
N THR A 304 -10.20 1.58 24.69
CA THR A 304 -9.84 0.94 23.43
C THR A 304 -9.03 -0.33 23.62
N ALA A 305 -8.15 -0.38 24.61
CA ALA A 305 -7.45 -1.60 24.99
C ALA A 305 -8.42 -2.66 25.54
N SER A 306 -9.42 -2.24 26.32
CA SER A 306 -10.45 -3.15 26.85
C SER A 306 -11.35 -3.75 25.74
N LEU A 307 -11.63 -3.01 24.67
CA LEU A 307 -12.34 -3.55 23.50
C LEU A 307 -11.55 -4.68 22.82
N PHE A 308 -10.22 -4.62 22.86
CA PHE A 308 -9.40 -5.72 22.35
C PHE A 308 -9.60 -7.02 23.15
N LEU A 309 -9.86 -6.94 24.45
CA LEU A 309 -10.13 -8.12 25.27
C LEU A 309 -11.42 -8.84 24.82
N ILE A 310 -12.41 -8.08 24.32
CA ILE A 310 -13.62 -8.67 23.75
C ILE A 310 -13.27 -9.41 22.45
N TYR A 311 -12.43 -8.82 21.61
CA TYR A 311 -11.94 -9.47 20.39
C TYR A 311 -11.09 -10.72 20.71
N LEU A 312 -10.25 -10.65 21.71
CA LEU A 312 -9.46 -11.78 22.19
C LEU A 312 -10.36 -12.92 22.70
N TYR A 313 -11.42 -12.58 23.45
CA TYR A 313 -12.41 -13.56 23.88
C TYR A 313 -13.09 -14.24 22.68
N TYR A 314 -13.45 -13.46 21.64
CA TYR A 314 -13.96 -14.01 20.38
C TYR A 314 -12.97 -15.00 19.75
N LEU A 315 -11.70 -14.64 19.63
CA LEU A 315 -10.67 -15.50 19.06
C LEU A 315 -10.54 -16.81 19.85
N ILE A 316 -10.43 -16.73 21.17
CA ILE A 316 -10.26 -17.93 22.03
C ILE A 316 -11.49 -18.85 21.91
N THR A 317 -12.69 -18.31 21.67
CA THR A 317 -13.93 -19.07 21.67
C THR A 317 -14.26 -19.66 20.29
N PHE A 318 -13.99 -18.93 19.21
CA PHE A 318 -14.50 -19.25 17.88
C PHE A 318 -13.41 -19.47 16.83
N PHE A 319 -12.15 -19.05 17.09
CA PHE A 319 -11.08 -19.18 16.13
C PHE A 319 -10.35 -20.51 16.27
N ASN A 320 -10.41 -21.32 15.23
CA ASN A 320 -9.63 -22.55 15.18
C ASN A 320 -8.26 -22.28 14.57
N TYR A 321 -7.26 -22.02 15.40
CA TYR A 321 -5.89 -21.71 14.97
C TYR A 321 -5.29 -22.83 14.14
N GLN A 322 -5.57 -24.09 14.48
CA GLN A 322 -5.03 -25.24 13.77
C GLN A 322 -5.57 -25.37 12.34
N GLU A 323 -6.86 -25.17 12.12
CA GLU A 323 -7.44 -25.17 10.77
C GLU A 323 -6.90 -23.99 9.93
N PHE A 324 -6.67 -22.87 10.58
CA PHE A 324 -6.17 -21.65 9.94
C PHE A 324 -4.69 -21.72 9.55
N THR A 325 -3.91 -22.61 10.14
CA THR A 325 -2.47 -22.81 9.86
C THR A 325 -2.19 -23.91 8.85
N VAL A 326 -3.21 -24.50 8.24
CA VAL A 326 -3.04 -25.45 7.12
C VAL A 326 -2.27 -24.79 5.98
N GLU A 327 -1.52 -25.58 5.24
CA GLU A 327 -0.52 -25.14 4.25
C GLU A 327 -1.02 -24.10 3.24
N GLU A 328 -2.29 -24.19 2.83
CA GLU A 328 -2.96 -23.21 1.95
C GLU A 328 -3.09 -21.81 2.58
N TYR A 329 -3.14 -21.71 3.91
CA TYR A 329 -3.24 -20.46 4.65
C TYR A 329 -1.87 -19.89 5.04
N SER A 330 -0.84 -20.72 5.09
CA SER A 330 0.51 -20.32 5.52
C SER A 330 1.18 -19.32 4.57
N MET A 331 0.74 -19.24 3.32
CA MET A 331 1.28 -18.29 2.33
C MET A 331 0.97 -16.82 2.66
N GLY A 332 -0.14 -16.56 3.38
CA GLY A 332 -0.56 -15.22 3.79
C GLY A 332 -0.19 -14.84 5.22
N LEU A 333 -1.05 -14.02 5.85
CA LEU A 333 -1.07 -13.64 7.27
C LEU A 333 0.12 -12.79 7.75
N GLY A 334 1.01 -12.40 6.85
CA GLY A 334 2.11 -11.47 7.14
C GLY A 334 3.27 -12.07 7.92
N TYR A 335 4.23 -11.22 8.27
CA TYR A 335 5.50 -11.62 8.87
C TYR A 335 5.37 -12.21 10.27
N ILE A 336 4.47 -11.68 11.10
CA ILE A 336 4.33 -12.14 12.49
C ILE A 336 3.89 -13.60 12.53
N HIS A 337 3.01 -14.00 11.64
CA HIS A 337 2.62 -15.40 11.52
C HIS A 337 3.81 -16.28 11.11
N LYS A 338 4.60 -15.86 10.12
CA LYS A 338 5.80 -16.59 9.69
C LYS A 338 6.85 -16.70 10.78
N VAL A 339 7.05 -15.63 11.56
CA VAL A 339 7.94 -15.64 12.74
C VAL A 339 7.42 -16.60 13.80
N SER A 340 6.11 -16.71 14.05
CA SER A 340 5.55 -17.67 15.00
C SER A 340 5.88 -19.12 14.62
N ILE A 341 5.77 -19.45 13.33
CA ILE A 341 6.10 -20.77 12.80
C ILE A 341 7.61 -21.07 12.94
N LEU A 342 8.47 -20.08 12.66
CA LEU A 342 9.92 -20.24 12.76
C LEU A 342 10.40 -20.41 14.21
N LEU A 343 9.77 -19.73 15.16
CA LEU A 343 10.19 -19.77 16.57
C LEU A 343 9.63 -20.97 17.33
N PHE A 344 8.46 -21.46 16.97
CA PHE A 344 7.75 -22.47 17.73
C PHE A 344 7.31 -23.62 16.84
N GLN A 345 7.74 -24.84 17.18
CA GLN A 345 7.27 -26.07 16.50
C GLN A 345 5.86 -26.50 16.99
N ASN A 346 5.49 -26.09 18.18
CA ASN A 346 4.21 -26.46 18.80
C ASN A 346 3.14 -25.41 18.51
N LEU A 347 2.01 -25.82 17.94
CA LEU A 347 0.87 -24.97 17.58
C LEU A 347 0.34 -24.15 18.75
N PHE A 348 0.31 -24.69 19.95
CA PHE A 348 -0.15 -23.97 21.15
C PHE A 348 0.72 -22.75 21.46
N TYR A 349 2.06 -22.86 21.34
CA TYR A 349 2.96 -21.72 21.54
C TYR A 349 2.89 -20.73 20.38
N GLN A 350 2.66 -21.19 19.16
CA GLN A 350 2.42 -20.30 17.98
C GLN A 350 1.15 -19.46 18.20
N GLU A 351 0.08 -20.09 18.69
CA GLU A 351 -1.20 -19.43 18.98
C GLU A 351 -1.05 -18.35 20.07
N ILE A 352 -0.43 -18.70 21.20
CA ILE A 352 -0.16 -17.74 22.29
C ILE A 352 0.67 -16.56 21.78
N PHE A 353 1.75 -16.83 21.06
CA PHE A 353 2.58 -15.78 20.48
C PHE A 353 1.79 -14.86 19.55
N THR A 354 0.95 -15.46 18.71
CA THR A 354 0.10 -14.71 17.77
C THR A 354 -0.87 -13.80 18.51
N PHE A 355 -1.53 -14.27 19.56
CA PHE A 355 -2.47 -13.44 20.33
C PHE A 355 -1.77 -12.32 21.10
N ILE A 356 -0.57 -12.58 21.64
CA ILE A 356 0.27 -11.53 22.26
C ILE A 356 0.67 -10.50 21.20
N ALA A 357 1.07 -10.94 20.01
CA ALA A 357 1.43 -10.05 18.91
C ALA A 357 0.24 -9.20 18.46
N PHE A 358 -0.96 -9.76 18.39
CA PHE A 358 -2.20 -9.00 18.11
C PHE A 358 -2.41 -7.89 19.13
N PHE A 359 -2.28 -8.21 20.43
CA PHE A 359 -2.47 -7.21 21.49
C PHE A 359 -1.44 -6.09 21.44
N ILE A 360 -0.15 -6.43 21.33
CA ILE A 360 0.92 -5.43 21.21
C ILE A 360 0.71 -4.55 19.98
N SER A 361 0.38 -5.16 18.86
CA SER A 361 0.13 -4.46 17.60
C SER A 361 -1.06 -3.52 17.69
N TRP A 362 -2.13 -3.95 18.35
CA TRP A 362 -3.29 -3.12 18.64
C TRP A 362 -2.92 -1.87 19.46
N LEU A 363 -2.10 -2.02 20.50
CA LEU A 363 -1.61 -0.88 21.29
C LEU A 363 -0.77 0.08 20.44
N ILE A 364 0.11 -0.44 19.57
CA ILE A 364 0.93 0.35 18.64
C ILE A 364 0.03 1.18 17.71
N VAL A 365 -0.98 0.56 17.12
CA VAL A 365 -1.92 1.21 16.19
C VAL A 365 -2.72 2.29 16.89
N ILE A 366 -3.28 2.02 18.07
CA ILE A 366 -4.04 3.01 18.84
C ILE A 366 -3.14 4.20 19.24
N MET A 367 -1.92 3.92 19.69
CA MET A 367 -0.95 4.95 20.04
C MET A 367 -0.65 5.86 18.84
N PHE A 368 -0.52 5.29 17.65
CA PHE A 368 -0.28 6.07 16.44
C PHE A 368 -1.47 6.93 16.01
N ILE A 369 -2.70 6.44 16.19
CA ILE A 369 -3.93 7.17 15.79
C ILE A 369 -4.12 8.45 16.59
N GLU A 370 -3.70 8.49 17.88
CA GLU A 370 -3.83 9.64 18.80
C GLU A 370 -5.25 10.20 18.88
N ASN A 371 -6.28 9.36 18.87
CA ASN A 371 -7.69 9.75 18.87
C ASN A 371 -8.10 10.65 17.68
N ASN A 372 -7.36 10.59 16.58
CA ASN A 372 -7.69 11.34 15.37
C ASN A 372 -8.72 10.58 14.54
N PHE A 373 -9.93 11.15 14.44
CA PHE A 373 -11.03 10.51 13.72
C PHE A 373 -10.74 10.20 12.26
N LYS A 374 -9.97 11.06 11.56
CA LYS A 374 -9.56 10.79 10.18
C LYS A 374 -8.64 9.57 10.09
N ASN A 375 -7.67 9.46 10.99
CA ASN A 375 -6.77 8.32 11.03
C ASN A 375 -7.56 7.03 11.32
N PHE A 376 -8.53 7.10 12.21
CA PHE A 376 -9.42 6.00 12.52
C PHE A 376 -10.24 5.54 11.31
N LEU A 377 -10.83 6.47 10.53
CA LEU A 377 -11.56 6.12 9.31
C LEU A 377 -10.67 5.44 8.26
N ILE A 378 -9.41 5.86 8.12
CA ILE A 378 -8.46 5.20 7.22
C ILE A 378 -8.19 3.78 7.67
N LEU A 379 -8.04 3.55 8.96
CA LEU A 379 -7.83 2.19 9.49
C LEU A 379 -9.06 1.31 9.33
N ILE A 380 -10.26 1.83 9.58
CA ILE A 380 -11.51 1.10 9.31
C ILE A 380 -11.55 0.61 7.87
N TYR A 381 -11.15 1.45 6.92
CA TYR A 381 -11.09 1.04 5.52
C TYR A 381 -10.19 -0.19 5.31
N PHE A 382 -8.99 -0.19 5.88
CA PHE A 382 -8.08 -1.34 5.78
C PHE A 382 -8.62 -2.57 6.51
N TYR A 383 -9.30 -2.40 7.63
CA TYR A 383 -9.95 -3.51 8.33
C TYR A 383 -11.12 -4.09 7.52
N ILE A 384 -11.96 -3.26 6.91
CA ILE A 384 -13.02 -3.74 6.01
C ILE A 384 -12.41 -4.51 4.83
N LEU A 385 -11.35 -3.99 4.21
CA LEU A 385 -10.64 -4.73 3.16
C LEU A 385 -10.13 -6.08 3.67
N SER A 386 -9.53 -6.13 4.86
CA SER A 386 -8.97 -7.37 5.40
C SER A 386 -10.04 -8.42 5.69
N LEU A 387 -11.25 -8.01 6.07
CA LEU A 387 -12.39 -8.93 6.25
C LEU A 387 -12.86 -9.58 4.94
N LEU A 388 -12.62 -8.89 3.80
CA LEU A 388 -13.11 -9.32 2.49
C LEU A 388 -12.06 -10.07 1.68
N LEU A 389 -10.76 -9.94 2.01
CA LEU A 389 -9.66 -10.51 1.23
C LEU A 389 -9.29 -11.91 1.72
N TRP A 390 -9.06 -12.82 0.78
CA TRP A 390 -8.54 -14.15 1.04
C TRP A 390 -7.53 -14.57 -0.04
N PRO A 391 -6.36 -15.08 0.35
CA PRO A 391 -5.74 -14.97 1.67
C PRO A 391 -5.34 -13.54 2.01
N LEU A 392 -5.17 -13.24 3.31
CA LEU A 392 -4.67 -11.93 3.73
C LEU A 392 -3.15 -11.87 3.55
N MET A 393 -2.68 -11.09 2.60
CA MET A 393 -1.25 -10.98 2.30
C MET A 393 -0.68 -9.63 2.76
N GLN A 394 0.60 -9.62 3.15
CA GLN A 394 1.30 -8.39 3.55
C GLN A 394 1.40 -7.38 2.40
N GLU A 395 1.45 -7.85 1.16
CA GLU A 395 1.47 -7.03 -0.05
C GLU A 395 0.29 -6.07 -0.18
N TYR A 396 -0.83 -6.34 0.48
CA TYR A 396 -1.99 -5.44 0.45
C TYR A 396 -1.75 -4.15 1.23
N PHE A 397 -0.75 -4.13 2.09
CA PHE A 397 -0.39 -3.03 2.98
C PHE A 397 0.97 -2.41 2.65
N ASP A 398 1.88 -3.17 2.03
CA ASP A 398 3.22 -2.73 1.63
C ASP A 398 3.20 -2.12 0.21
N PRO A 399 3.75 -0.95 -0.03
CA PRO A 399 4.26 0.06 0.90
C PRO A 399 3.20 1.10 1.32
N ILE A 400 1.91 0.83 1.10
CA ILE A 400 0.81 1.81 1.24
C ILE A 400 0.78 2.41 2.65
N ILE A 401 0.88 1.58 3.70
CA ILE A 401 0.83 2.07 5.09
C ILE A 401 2.03 2.96 5.40
N PHE A 402 3.22 2.59 4.93
CA PHE A 402 4.41 3.45 5.04
C PHE A 402 4.20 4.81 4.36
N LEU A 403 3.71 4.81 3.13
CA LEU A 403 3.43 6.04 2.39
C LEU A 403 2.35 6.88 3.09
N PHE A 404 1.28 6.24 3.58
CA PHE A 404 0.20 6.92 4.29
C PHE A 404 0.68 7.59 5.58
N ALA A 405 1.65 7.00 6.27
CA ALA A 405 2.21 7.60 7.48
C ALA A 405 2.84 8.98 7.23
N PHE A 406 3.42 9.19 6.06
CA PHE A 406 4.00 10.47 5.67
C PHE A 406 3.05 11.35 4.84
N THR A 407 2.00 10.79 4.23
CA THR A 407 1.13 11.54 3.31
C THR A 407 -0.26 11.81 3.88
N VAL A 408 -1.00 10.77 4.20
CA VAL A 408 -2.43 10.80 4.46
C VAL A 408 -2.77 10.89 5.95
N PHE A 409 -2.08 10.13 6.78
CA PHE A 409 -2.32 10.17 8.22
C PHE A 409 -2.04 11.56 8.79
N SER A 410 -2.93 12.00 9.67
CA SER A 410 -2.81 13.26 10.39
C SER A 410 -1.91 13.09 11.60
N GLY A 411 -1.26 14.18 12.00
CA GLY A 411 -0.40 14.25 13.17
C GLY A 411 0.95 14.89 12.84
N LYS A 412 1.57 15.46 13.86
CA LYS A 412 2.88 16.11 13.72
C LYS A 412 3.97 15.03 13.67
N LEU A 413 4.86 15.13 12.71
CA LEU A 413 6.04 14.28 12.59
C LEU A 413 7.30 15.12 12.82
N PHE A 414 8.15 14.67 13.73
CA PHE A 414 9.46 15.28 14.01
C PHE A 414 10.52 14.54 13.21
N ILE A 415 10.81 15.06 12.01
CA ILE A 415 11.80 14.47 11.11
C ILE A 415 13.18 14.94 11.55
N ASN A 416 14.00 14.00 12.00
CA ASN A 416 15.40 14.22 12.37
C ASN A 416 16.25 13.04 11.88
N PHE A 417 17.57 13.23 11.87
CA PHE A 417 18.51 12.25 11.34
C PHE A 417 18.45 10.90 12.07
N LYS A 418 18.32 10.92 13.41
CA LYS A 418 18.25 9.71 14.22
C LYS A 418 17.05 8.84 13.85
N ASN A 419 15.87 9.45 13.71
CA ASN A 419 14.65 8.71 13.37
C ASN A 419 14.71 8.16 11.93
N CYS A 420 15.28 8.93 10.99
CA CYS A 420 15.47 8.49 9.61
C CYS A 420 16.43 7.30 9.52
N ILE A 421 17.51 7.29 10.31
CA ILE A 421 18.43 6.13 10.38
C ILE A 421 17.71 4.91 10.96
N TYR A 422 16.94 5.04 12.02
CA TYR A 422 16.20 3.90 12.59
C TYR A 422 15.23 3.32 11.56
N LEU A 423 14.52 4.17 10.84
CA LEU A 423 13.61 3.74 9.79
C LEU A 423 14.36 3.04 8.64
N PHE A 424 15.50 3.59 8.21
CA PHE A 424 16.35 2.98 7.19
C PHE A 424 16.81 1.57 7.60
N PHE A 425 17.37 1.41 8.80
CA PHE A 425 17.80 0.10 9.27
C PHE A 425 16.65 -0.88 9.43
N TYR A 426 15.52 -0.42 9.96
CA TYR A 426 14.33 -1.25 10.12
C TYR A 426 13.86 -1.82 8.78
N LEU A 427 13.68 -0.99 7.77
CA LEU A 427 13.25 -1.43 6.44
C LEU A 427 14.34 -2.24 5.71
N SER A 428 15.63 -1.94 5.95
CA SER A 428 16.73 -2.74 5.37
C SER A 428 16.76 -4.14 5.96
N ILE A 429 16.61 -4.28 7.28
CA ILE A 429 16.53 -5.60 7.94
C ILE A 429 15.30 -6.35 7.43
N PHE A 430 14.17 -5.66 7.29
CA PHE A 430 12.96 -6.25 6.73
C PHE A 430 13.19 -6.83 5.32
N LEU A 431 13.80 -6.05 4.42
CA LEU A 431 14.14 -6.51 3.08
C LEU A 431 15.09 -7.71 3.08
N ILE A 432 16.12 -7.67 3.94
CA ILE A 432 17.08 -8.77 4.08
C ILE A 432 16.35 -10.02 4.57
N CYS A 433 15.51 -9.92 5.62
CA CYS A 433 14.74 -11.05 6.14
C CYS A 433 13.77 -11.61 5.08
N ALA A 434 13.14 -10.74 4.28
CA ALA A 434 12.26 -11.16 3.21
C ALA A 434 13.01 -11.98 2.16
N ASN A 435 14.18 -11.51 1.72
CA ASN A 435 14.99 -12.25 0.75
C ASN A 435 15.47 -13.59 1.31
N PHE A 436 15.93 -13.64 2.56
CA PHE A 436 16.38 -14.90 3.19
C PHE A 436 15.25 -15.91 3.43
N TYR A 437 14.04 -15.43 3.67
CA TYR A 437 12.90 -16.32 3.89
C TYR A 437 12.46 -17.03 2.60
N TYR A 438 12.71 -16.42 1.45
CA TYR A 438 12.26 -16.93 0.16
C TYR A 438 13.38 -17.50 -0.73
N LEU A 439 14.64 -17.53 -0.25
CA LEU A 439 15.73 -18.28 -0.82
C LEU A 439 15.62 -19.75 -0.48
#